data_42a530e9a7bdeb8d4b54acc7dbc751c8
#
_entry.id   42a530e9a7bdeb8d4b54acc7dbc751c8
#
_cell.length_a   1.000
_cell.length_b   1.000
_cell.length_c   1.000
_cell.angle_alpha   90.00
_cell.angle_beta   90.00
_cell.angle_gamma   90.00
#
_symmetry.space_group_name_H-M   'P 1'
#
loop_
_entity.id
_entity.type
_entity.pdbx_description
1 polymer ?
#
loop_
_entity_poly.entity_id
_entity_poly.type
_entity_poly.pdbx_seq_one_letter_code
_entity_poly.pdbx_strand_id
1 'polypeptide(L)'
;MNAARARWRRRLASAFTERLGLKAVALAFALVLWFIATSKEPAEEIVPVRLALTMDSTRVLRDPLPDVRALVAGEGKEIFSLFSTPPVIRRAVPRGADSATLVLDPDDLELPPGAALLVRDIQPRTVIVHLVPRPAAGGVPRP
;
A
#
# COMPACT_ATOMS: atom_id res chain seq x y z
N MET A 1 12.77 2.52 62.46
CA MET A 1 12.52 2.87 61.05
C MET A 1 11.64 1.86 60.28
N ASN A 2 11.28 0.70 60.79
CA ASN A 2 10.54 -0.35 60.05
C ASN A 2 8.99 -0.23 60.11
N ALA A 3 8.44 0.41 61.15
CA ALA A 3 6.98 0.54 61.34
C ALA A 3 6.30 1.49 60.33
N ALA A 4 7.03 2.48 59.86
CA ALA A 4 6.49 3.44 58.86
C ALA A 4 6.39 2.78 57.46
N ARG A 5 7.38 1.97 57.07
CA ARG A 5 7.38 1.21 55.80
C ARG A 5 6.29 0.14 55.77
N ALA A 6 6.01 -0.53 56.90
CA ALA A 6 4.94 -1.52 56.98
C ALA A 6 3.55 -0.90 56.86
N ARG A 7 3.33 0.29 57.43
CA ARG A 7 2.04 1.03 57.28
C ARG A 7 1.82 1.56 55.88
N TRP A 8 2.86 1.98 55.20
CA TRP A 8 2.77 2.45 53.80
C TRP A 8 2.43 1.31 52.83
N ARG A 9 3.09 0.14 53.02
CA ARG A 9 2.78 -1.06 52.21
C ARG A 9 1.35 -1.56 52.37
N ARG A 10 0.79 -1.52 53.60
CA ARG A 10 -0.62 -1.90 53.84
C ARG A 10 -1.58 -0.92 53.23
N ARG A 11 -1.30 0.39 53.30
CA ARG A 11 -2.14 1.41 52.61
C ARG A 11 -2.10 1.29 51.09
N LEU A 12 -0.99 0.96 50.49
CA LEU A 12 -0.88 0.69 49.08
C LEU A 12 -1.63 -0.59 48.70
N ALA A 13 -1.53 -1.65 49.51
CA ALA A 13 -2.24 -2.91 49.24
C ALA A 13 -3.78 -2.70 49.37
N SER A 14 -4.26 -1.98 50.40
CA SER A 14 -5.69 -1.70 50.52
C SER A 14 -6.21 -0.79 49.41
N ALA A 15 -5.43 0.22 49.00
CA ALA A 15 -5.76 1.05 47.85
C ALA A 15 -5.84 0.25 46.53
N PHE A 16 -5.09 -0.84 46.43
CA PHE A 16 -5.12 -1.70 45.24
C PHE A 16 -6.30 -2.68 45.24
N THR A 17 -6.74 -3.14 46.43
CA THR A 17 -7.84 -4.12 46.56
C THR A 17 -9.23 -3.48 46.77
N GLU A 18 -9.28 -2.22 47.24
CA GLU A 18 -10.54 -1.52 47.35
C GLU A 18 -11.10 -1.14 45.97
N ARG A 19 -12.36 -1.45 45.74
CA ARG A 19 -13.12 -1.13 44.52
C ARG A 19 -12.54 -1.73 43.25
N LEU A 20 -12.15 -3.00 43.31
CA LEU A 20 -11.63 -3.74 42.14
C LEU A 20 -12.56 -3.65 40.93
N GLY A 21 -13.89 -3.70 41.12
CA GLY A 21 -14.86 -3.54 40.06
C GLY A 21 -14.74 -2.22 39.31
N LEU A 22 -14.61 -1.09 40.02
CA LEU A 22 -14.47 0.21 39.40
C LEU A 22 -13.15 0.33 38.62
N LYS A 23 -12.07 -0.25 39.17
CA LYS A 23 -10.76 -0.28 38.46
C LYS A 23 -10.78 -1.14 37.25
N ALA A 24 -11.45 -2.30 37.27
CA ALA A 24 -11.62 -3.16 36.12
C ALA A 24 -12.41 -2.47 35.00
N VAL A 25 -13.47 -1.76 35.36
CA VAL A 25 -14.25 -0.97 34.38
C VAL A 25 -13.41 0.17 33.82
N ALA A 26 -12.66 0.90 34.63
CA ALA A 26 -11.78 1.98 34.15
C ALA A 26 -10.68 1.44 33.22
N LEU A 27 -10.08 0.28 33.55
CA LEU A 27 -9.11 -0.38 32.70
C LEU A 27 -9.72 -0.83 31.38
N ALA A 28 -10.94 -1.41 31.41
CA ALA A 28 -11.64 -1.81 30.20
C ALA A 28 -11.92 -0.61 29.27
N PHE A 29 -12.39 0.52 29.85
CA PHE A 29 -12.58 1.74 29.08
C PHE A 29 -11.26 2.27 28.51
N ALA A 30 -10.19 2.27 29.29
CA ALA A 30 -8.87 2.71 28.81
C ALA A 30 -8.37 1.85 27.66
N LEU A 31 -8.56 0.52 27.72
CA LEU A 31 -8.22 -0.39 26.63
C LEU A 31 -9.05 -0.15 25.37
N VAL A 32 -10.36 0.07 25.53
CA VAL A 32 -11.23 0.38 24.39
C VAL A 32 -10.83 1.69 23.73
N LEU A 33 -10.60 2.74 24.52
CA LEU A 33 -10.15 4.05 24.01
C LEU A 33 -8.77 3.95 23.34
N TRP A 34 -7.85 3.20 23.94
CA TRP A 34 -6.53 2.96 23.36
C TRP A 34 -6.63 2.23 22.00
N PHE A 35 -7.47 1.20 21.95
CA PHE A 35 -7.70 0.45 20.71
C PHE A 35 -8.28 1.33 19.61
N ILE A 36 -9.30 2.16 19.95
CA ILE A 36 -9.89 3.11 18.99
C ILE A 36 -8.85 4.13 18.51
N ALA A 37 -8.01 4.65 19.40
CA ALA A 37 -6.97 5.62 19.03
C ALA A 37 -5.93 5.00 18.10
N THR A 38 -5.44 3.79 18.43
CA THR A 38 -4.40 3.10 17.65
C THR A 38 -4.92 2.58 16.31
N SER A 39 -6.24 2.28 16.22
CA SER A 39 -6.84 1.80 14.95
C SER A 39 -6.89 2.86 13.84
N LYS A 40 -6.63 4.12 14.16
CA LYS A 40 -6.64 5.24 13.20
C LYS A 40 -5.26 5.60 12.68
N GLU A 41 -4.21 4.91 13.11
CA GLU A 41 -2.89 5.16 12.55
C GLU A 41 -2.86 4.73 11.07
N PRO A 42 -2.46 5.62 10.16
CA PRO A 42 -2.35 5.27 8.75
C PRO A 42 -1.30 4.17 8.59
N ALA A 43 -1.70 3.07 7.98
CA ALA A 43 -0.78 2.02 7.61
C ALA A 43 -0.02 2.42 6.34
N GLU A 44 1.24 2.03 6.25
CA GLU A 44 2.03 2.13 5.01
C GLU A 44 2.27 0.71 4.49
N GLU A 45 1.98 0.49 3.21
CA GLU A 45 2.11 -0.82 2.59
C GLU A 45 2.59 -0.70 1.14
N ILE A 46 3.31 -1.72 0.68
CA ILE A 46 3.77 -1.82 -0.70
C ILE A 46 2.74 -2.62 -1.49
N VAL A 47 2.13 -1.98 -2.49
CA VAL A 47 1.13 -2.62 -3.35
C VAL A 47 1.63 -2.79 -4.77
N PRO A 48 1.23 -3.87 -5.47
CA PRO A 48 1.55 -4.05 -6.87
C PRO A 48 0.79 -3.05 -7.74
N VAL A 49 1.45 -2.52 -8.76
CA VAL A 49 0.88 -1.56 -9.71
C VAL A 49 0.89 -2.17 -11.10
N ARG A 50 -0.21 -2.04 -11.84
CA ARG A 50 -0.27 -2.46 -13.24
C ARG A 50 0.20 -1.33 -14.15
N LEU A 51 1.22 -1.59 -14.93
CA LEU A 51 1.67 -0.67 -15.97
C LEU A 51 0.94 -0.98 -17.28
N ALA A 52 0.07 -0.08 -17.73
CA ALA A 52 -0.66 -0.18 -18.98
C ALA A 52 -0.01 0.75 -20.02
N LEU A 53 0.58 0.17 -21.04
CA LEU A 53 1.21 0.91 -22.13
C LEU A 53 0.27 1.05 -23.32
N THR A 54 0.08 2.29 -23.75
CA THR A 54 -0.59 2.58 -25.03
C THR A 54 0.49 2.68 -26.10
N MET A 55 0.49 1.74 -27.02
CA MET A 55 1.46 1.68 -28.11
C MET A 55 0.75 1.51 -29.47
N ASP A 56 1.49 1.76 -30.56
CA ASP A 56 0.99 1.52 -31.90
C ASP A 56 0.76 0.03 -32.16
N SER A 57 -0.31 -0.29 -32.90
CA SER A 57 -0.69 -1.68 -33.25
C SER A 57 0.36 -2.43 -34.07
N THR A 58 1.29 -1.70 -34.68
CA THR A 58 2.38 -2.26 -35.51
C THR A 58 3.56 -2.78 -34.69
N ARG A 59 3.59 -2.51 -33.38
CA ARG A 59 4.68 -2.87 -32.48
C ARG A 59 4.23 -3.73 -31.33
N VAL A 60 5.15 -4.51 -30.80
CA VAL A 60 4.96 -5.34 -29.60
C VAL A 60 6.16 -5.18 -28.68
N LEU A 61 5.94 -5.37 -27.39
CA LEU A 61 7.02 -5.40 -26.42
C LEU A 61 7.92 -6.59 -26.70
N ARG A 62 9.22 -6.36 -26.65
CA ARG A 62 10.22 -7.43 -26.77
C ARG A 62 10.33 -8.23 -25.49
N ASP A 63 10.34 -7.52 -24.37
CA ASP A 63 10.56 -8.08 -23.05
C ASP A 63 9.31 -7.88 -22.18
N PRO A 64 9.06 -8.75 -21.20
CA PRO A 64 7.98 -8.55 -20.24
C PRO A 64 8.19 -7.25 -19.44
N LEU A 65 7.11 -6.59 -19.07
CA LEU A 65 7.18 -5.40 -18.22
C LEU A 65 7.73 -5.76 -16.84
N PRO A 66 8.57 -4.90 -16.26
CA PRO A 66 9.04 -5.09 -14.89
C PRO A 66 7.91 -4.94 -13.90
N ASP A 67 8.05 -5.60 -12.76
CA ASP A 67 7.14 -5.44 -11.64
C ASP A 67 7.25 -4.04 -11.06
N VAL A 68 6.18 -3.28 -11.13
CA VAL A 68 6.09 -1.95 -10.53
C VAL A 68 5.35 -2.06 -9.21
N ARG A 69 5.85 -1.37 -8.20
CA ARG A 69 5.29 -1.33 -6.85
C ARG A 69 5.16 0.10 -6.38
N ALA A 70 4.11 0.40 -5.65
CA ALA A 70 3.93 1.70 -5.02
C ALA A 70 3.86 1.56 -3.50
N LEU A 71 4.51 2.47 -2.79
CA LEU A 71 4.34 2.65 -1.35
C LEU A 71 3.15 3.58 -1.15
N VAL A 72 2.10 3.07 -0.55
CA VAL A 72 0.88 3.80 -0.26
C VAL A 72 0.66 3.90 1.23
N ALA A 73 0.09 5.03 1.68
CA ALA A 73 -0.28 5.28 3.06
C ALA A 73 -1.77 5.60 3.14
N GLY A 74 -2.48 4.98 4.09
CA GLY A 74 -3.90 5.20 4.27
C GLY A 74 -4.55 4.22 5.22
N GLU A 75 -5.88 4.15 5.21
CA GLU A 75 -6.59 3.19 6.04
C GLU A 75 -6.37 1.76 5.55
N GLY A 76 -6.09 0.84 6.47
CA GLY A 76 -5.78 -0.56 6.13
C GLY A 76 -6.83 -1.24 5.26
N LYS A 77 -8.12 -0.91 5.42
CA LYS A 77 -9.21 -1.42 4.59
C LYS A 77 -9.08 -0.98 3.12
N GLU A 78 -8.70 0.27 2.90
CA GLU A 78 -8.51 0.84 1.56
C GLU A 78 -7.29 0.23 0.88
N ILE A 79 -6.19 0.11 1.63
CA ILE A 79 -4.97 -0.56 1.15
C ILE A 79 -5.26 -2.00 0.75
N PHE A 80 -6.04 -2.73 1.57
CA PHE A 80 -6.40 -4.11 1.27
C PHE A 80 -7.21 -4.22 -0.03
N SER A 81 -8.04 -3.24 -0.35
CA SER A 81 -8.80 -3.22 -1.61
C SER A 81 -7.90 -3.15 -2.85
N LEU A 82 -6.72 -2.54 -2.74
CA LEU A 82 -5.75 -2.44 -3.84
C LEU A 82 -5.12 -3.78 -4.23
N PHE A 83 -5.09 -4.76 -3.32
CA PHE A 83 -4.64 -6.11 -3.68
C PHE A 83 -5.66 -6.84 -4.55
N SER A 84 -6.95 -6.53 -4.38
CA SER A 84 -8.03 -7.09 -5.20
C SER A 84 -8.20 -6.34 -6.52
N THR A 85 -8.00 -5.02 -6.48
CA THR A 85 -8.10 -4.13 -7.65
C THR A 85 -6.83 -3.30 -7.74
N PRO A 86 -5.74 -3.83 -8.32
CA PRO A 86 -4.48 -3.13 -8.40
C PRO A 86 -4.61 -1.81 -9.16
N PRO A 87 -4.00 -0.74 -8.64
CA PRO A 87 -3.98 0.54 -9.31
C PRO A 87 -3.20 0.47 -10.62
N VAL A 88 -3.51 1.38 -11.55
CA VAL A 88 -2.98 1.36 -12.91
C VAL A 88 -2.23 2.66 -13.20
N ILE A 89 -1.04 2.54 -13.81
CA ILE A 89 -0.35 3.66 -14.43
C ILE A 89 -0.48 3.51 -15.94
N ARG A 90 -1.02 4.53 -16.60
CA ARG A 90 -1.12 4.56 -18.06
C ARG A 90 -0.04 5.45 -18.65
N ARG A 91 0.75 4.89 -19.57
CA ARG A 91 1.77 5.63 -20.31
C ARG A 91 1.66 5.35 -21.81
N ALA A 92 1.82 6.41 -22.59
CA ALA A 92 1.90 6.29 -24.04
C ALA A 92 3.36 6.16 -24.46
N VAL A 93 3.62 5.19 -25.33
CA VAL A 93 4.94 5.03 -25.96
C VAL A 93 4.97 5.86 -27.25
N PRO A 94 6.04 6.65 -27.49
CA PRO A 94 6.19 7.41 -28.72
C PRO A 94 6.09 6.51 -29.96
N ARG A 95 5.37 6.97 -30.98
CA ARG A 95 5.24 6.23 -32.23
C ARG A 95 6.59 6.09 -32.94
N GLY A 96 6.87 4.91 -33.45
CA GLY A 96 8.09 4.64 -34.21
C GLY A 96 9.34 4.43 -33.37
N ALA A 97 9.27 4.52 -32.05
CA ALA A 97 10.42 4.28 -31.18
C ALA A 97 10.73 2.77 -31.06
N ASP A 98 12.00 2.41 -31.10
CA ASP A 98 12.49 1.05 -30.85
C ASP A 98 12.72 0.80 -29.36
N SER A 99 12.91 1.89 -28.60
CA SER A 99 13.00 1.88 -27.16
C SER A 99 12.39 3.16 -26.58
N ALA A 100 11.82 3.08 -25.40
CA ALA A 100 11.31 4.25 -24.68
C ALA A 100 11.69 4.15 -23.21
N THR A 101 12.14 5.26 -22.66
CA THR A 101 12.36 5.42 -21.23
C THR A 101 11.12 6.09 -20.63
N LEU A 102 10.47 5.39 -19.74
CA LEU A 102 9.25 5.83 -19.07
C LEU A 102 9.60 6.23 -17.64
N VAL A 103 9.33 7.48 -17.29
CA VAL A 103 9.44 7.95 -15.91
C VAL A 103 8.08 7.80 -15.27
N LEU A 104 8.03 7.12 -14.13
CA LEU A 104 6.81 6.87 -13.35
C LEU A 104 6.77 7.85 -12.18
N ASP A 105 5.68 8.59 -12.09
CA ASP A 105 5.45 9.55 -11.03
C ASP A 105 4.30 9.07 -10.13
N PRO A 106 4.37 9.29 -8.79
CA PRO A 106 3.26 9.02 -7.89
C PRO A 106 1.92 9.62 -8.32
N ASP A 107 1.95 10.79 -8.96
CA ASP A 107 0.76 11.50 -9.43
C ASP A 107 0.08 10.83 -10.65
N ASP A 108 0.80 9.92 -11.34
CA ASP A 108 0.25 9.18 -12.48
C ASP A 108 -0.54 7.92 -12.07
N LEU A 109 -0.55 7.60 -10.79
CA LEU A 109 -1.22 6.41 -10.31
C LEU A 109 -2.73 6.61 -10.26
N GLU A 110 -3.44 5.92 -11.14
CA GLU A 110 -4.91 5.89 -11.12
C GLU A 110 -5.39 4.99 -9.98
N LEU A 111 -5.79 5.62 -8.87
CA LEU A 111 -6.40 4.93 -7.73
C LEU A 111 -7.88 4.63 -8.00
N PRO A 112 -8.44 3.58 -7.38
CA PRO A 112 -9.88 3.33 -7.44
C PRO A 112 -10.68 4.53 -6.91
N PRO A 113 -11.86 4.82 -7.47
CA PRO A 113 -12.67 5.94 -7.03
C PRO A 113 -13.06 5.80 -5.56
N GLY A 114 -12.89 6.88 -4.80
CA GLY A 114 -13.21 6.95 -3.37
C GLY A 114 -12.10 6.49 -2.42
N ALA A 115 -10.96 6.04 -2.93
CA ALA A 115 -9.81 5.70 -2.08
C ALA A 115 -9.09 6.97 -1.61
N ALA A 116 -9.09 7.23 -0.31
CA ALA A 116 -8.35 8.34 0.31
C ALA A 116 -6.93 7.90 0.69
N LEU A 117 -6.16 7.47 -0.31
CA LEU A 117 -4.80 6.96 -0.16
C LEU A 117 -3.78 7.98 -0.63
N LEU A 118 -2.68 8.09 0.09
CA LEU A 118 -1.53 8.89 -0.29
C LEU A 118 -0.45 8.00 -0.89
N VAL A 119 -0.09 8.25 -2.14
CA VAL A 119 1.04 7.58 -2.79
C VAL A 119 2.32 8.28 -2.36
N ARG A 120 3.23 7.55 -1.71
CA ARG A 120 4.50 8.07 -1.19
C ARG A 120 5.64 7.92 -2.19
N ASP A 121 5.73 6.76 -2.82
CA ASP A 121 6.82 6.45 -3.74
C ASP A 121 6.40 5.35 -4.73
N ILE A 122 7.10 5.29 -5.87
CA ILE A 122 6.94 4.24 -6.88
C ILE A 122 8.31 3.66 -7.22
N GLN A 123 8.38 2.35 -7.31
CA GLN A 123 9.60 1.63 -7.65
C GLN A 123 9.35 0.56 -8.73
N PRO A 124 10.16 0.55 -9.80
CA PRO A 124 11.21 1.52 -10.16
C PRO A 124 10.61 2.83 -10.69
N ARG A 125 11.30 3.95 -10.47
CA ARG A 125 10.87 5.26 -11.02
C ARG A 125 11.10 5.38 -12.52
N THR A 126 11.96 4.55 -13.07
CA THR A 126 12.29 4.58 -14.50
C THR A 126 12.22 3.17 -15.04
N VAL A 127 11.47 3.02 -16.11
CA VAL A 127 11.32 1.76 -16.84
C VAL A 127 11.76 1.96 -18.28
N ILE A 128 12.66 1.13 -18.76
CA ILE A 128 13.07 1.09 -20.16
C ILE A 128 12.32 -0.03 -20.83
N VAL A 129 11.59 0.28 -21.89
CA VAL A 129 10.86 -0.70 -22.69
C VAL A 129 11.46 -0.80 -24.09
N HIS A 130 11.65 -2.01 -24.57
CA HIS A 130 12.12 -2.28 -25.91
C HIS A 130 10.96 -2.78 -26.77
N LEU A 131 10.83 -2.21 -27.95
CA LEU A 131 9.78 -2.52 -28.89
C LEU A 131 10.35 -3.14 -30.15
N VAL A 132 9.66 -4.13 -30.67
CA VAL A 132 9.98 -4.74 -31.95
C VAL A 132 8.77 -4.64 -32.89
N PRO A 133 8.99 -4.55 -34.19
CA PRO A 133 7.90 -4.64 -35.15
C PRO A 133 7.11 -5.93 -34.93
N ARG A 134 5.78 -5.82 -34.95
CA ARG A 134 4.93 -7.02 -34.87
C ARG A 134 5.25 -7.92 -36.08
N PRO A 135 5.64 -9.19 -35.89
CA PRO A 135 5.80 -10.08 -37.00
C PRO A 135 4.48 -10.13 -37.78
N ALA A 136 4.54 -9.91 -39.06
CA ALA A 136 3.38 -10.11 -39.94
C ALA A 136 2.80 -11.49 -39.63
N ALA A 137 1.50 -11.53 -39.30
CA ALA A 137 0.83 -12.81 -39.04
C ALA A 137 1.14 -13.72 -40.24
N GLY A 138 2.00 -14.70 -39.97
CA GLY A 138 2.50 -15.60 -41.01
C GLY A 138 1.33 -16.19 -41.77
N GLY A 139 1.31 -15.97 -43.07
CA GLY A 139 0.36 -16.63 -43.91
C GLY A 139 0.45 -18.13 -43.62
N VAL A 140 -0.63 -18.70 -43.18
CA VAL A 140 -0.82 -20.15 -43.12
C VAL A 140 -0.54 -20.63 -44.52
N PRO A 141 0.46 -21.51 -44.78
CA PRO A 141 0.60 -22.13 -46.10
C PRO A 141 -0.69 -22.92 -46.31
N ARG A 142 -1.50 -22.48 -47.28
CA ARG A 142 -2.59 -23.30 -47.77
C ARG A 142 -2.02 -24.52 -48.44
N PRO A 143 -2.53 -25.70 -48.13
CA PRO A 143 -2.19 -26.94 -48.79
C PRO A 143 -2.53 -26.91 -50.31
#